data_aff1342a57a4ee14418eae3253416de4
#
_entry.id   aff1342a57a4ee14418eae3253416de4
#
_cell.length_a   1.000
_cell.length_b   1.000
_cell.length_c   1.000
_cell.angle_alpha   90.00
_cell.angle_beta   90.00
_cell.angle_gamma   90.00
#
_symmetry.space_group_name_H-M   'P 1'
#
loop_
_entity.id
_entity.type
_entity.pdbx_description
1 polymer ?
#
loop_
_entity_poly.entity_id
_entity_poly.type
_entity_poly.pdbx_seq_one_letter_code
_entity_poly.pdbx_strand_id
1 'polypeptide(L)'
;MKKLATALSIGAFSLVFSQGVNISKFHRAYIAQDENNVAFLVKAPDDEPSKMQAKIKAIKAKENVAPYSQVPLLPGTERPSFGQSKQDFIDAVNARIDKSAVTGSGTQYTHVSFLVTETGKISDVIASGNNESLNLATILAIYDLNQGFVPAKYKGKNMASVVHMNIPVEL
;
A
#
# COMPACT_ATOMS: atom_id res chain seq x y z
N MET A 1 36.05 7.14 -24.68
CA MET A 1 36.23 7.59 -23.28
C MET A 1 34.85 7.84 -22.71
N LYS A 2 34.40 7.00 -21.74
CA LYS A 2 33.14 7.17 -21.07
C LYS A 2 33.28 8.29 -20.03
N LYS A 3 32.65 9.43 -20.26
CA LYS A 3 32.62 10.52 -19.29
C LYS A 3 31.63 10.17 -18.20
N LEU A 4 32.11 10.09 -16.96
CA LEU A 4 31.27 9.90 -15.78
C LEU A 4 30.47 11.19 -15.55
N ALA A 5 29.15 11.11 -15.62
CA ALA A 5 28.28 12.17 -15.13
C ALA A 5 28.33 12.14 -13.58
N THR A 6 28.82 13.22 -12.98
CA THR A 6 28.82 13.36 -11.53
C THR A 6 27.41 13.69 -11.09
N ALA A 7 26.68 12.70 -10.60
CA ALA A 7 25.39 12.92 -9.98
C ALA A 7 25.61 13.51 -8.57
N LEU A 8 25.28 14.77 -8.38
CA LEU A 8 25.21 15.39 -7.06
C LEU A 8 23.89 14.98 -6.43
N SER A 9 23.91 14.02 -5.52
CA SER A 9 22.73 13.72 -4.69
C SER A 9 22.56 14.86 -3.69
N ILE A 10 21.68 15.79 -4.03
CA ILE A 10 21.28 16.84 -3.09
C ILE A 10 20.20 16.27 -2.21
N GLY A 11 20.56 15.89 -0.99
CA GLY A 11 19.62 15.56 0.06
C GLY A 11 18.66 16.73 0.31
N ALA A 12 17.39 16.40 0.49
CA ALA A 12 16.30 17.25 0.96
C ALA A 12 16.46 18.74 0.59
N PHE A 13 16.25 19.07 -0.67
CA PHE A 13 16.12 20.46 -1.04
C PHE A 13 14.68 20.90 -0.81
N SER A 14 14.46 21.64 0.28
CA SER A 14 13.31 22.52 0.44
C SER A 14 13.47 23.70 -0.50
N LEU A 15 13.33 23.47 -1.79
CA LEU A 15 13.17 24.57 -2.72
C LEU A 15 11.72 25.06 -2.57
N VAL A 16 11.58 26.20 -1.95
CA VAL A 16 10.36 26.99 -1.91
C VAL A 16 10.04 27.41 -3.33
N PHE A 17 9.25 26.60 -4.02
CA PHE A 17 8.55 27.06 -5.21
C PHE A 17 7.24 27.70 -4.78
N SER A 18 7.19 29.00 -4.85
CA SER A 18 6.02 29.82 -4.50
C SER A 18 4.85 29.72 -5.49
N GLN A 19 4.74 28.63 -6.22
CA GLN A 19 3.63 28.42 -7.15
C GLN A 19 3.19 26.94 -7.05
N GLY A 20 2.23 26.66 -6.20
CA GLY A 20 1.27 25.56 -6.23
C GLY A 20 1.66 24.19 -6.83
N VAL A 21 2.93 23.87 -6.90
CA VAL A 21 3.44 22.62 -7.47
C VAL A 21 3.29 21.53 -6.43
N ASN A 22 2.50 20.52 -6.74
CA ASN A 22 2.25 19.37 -5.88
C ASN A 22 3.57 18.60 -5.66
N ILE A 23 4.23 18.87 -4.53
CA ILE A 23 5.55 18.33 -4.13
C ILE A 23 5.56 16.80 -4.12
N SER A 24 4.41 16.16 -3.94
CA SER A 24 4.29 14.69 -3.93
C SER A 24 4.73 14.03 -5.24
N LYS A 25 4.76 14.76 -6.34
CA LYS A 25 5.24 14.26 -7.64
C LYS A 25 6.75 14.31 -7.81
N PHE A 26 7.48 15.00 -6.92
CA PHE A 26 8.93 15.21 -7.05
C PHE A 26 9.79 14.31 -6.17
N HIS A 27 9.22 13.51 -5.28
CA HIS A 27 9.98 12.57 -4.47
C HIS A 27 10.74 11.50 -5.29
N ARG A 28 10.51 11.45 -6.60
CA ARG A 28 11.08 10.47 -7.52
C ARG A 28 11.78 11.11 -8.70
N ALA A 29 12.25 12.32 -8.54
CA ALA A 29 13.04 13.01 -9.55
C ALA A 29 14.21 13.68 -8.88
N TYR A 30 15.33 13.76 -9.56
CA TYR A 30 16.51 14.51 -9.14
C TYR A 30 16.98 15.43 -10.25
N ILE A 31 17.65 16.50 -9.87
CA ILE A 31 18.25 17.42 -10.82
C ILE A 31 19.63 16.86 -11.16
N ALA A 32 19.86 16.57 -12.44
CA ALA A 32 21.17 16.29 -12.99
C ALA A 32 21.67 17.48 -13.78
N GLN A 33 22.97 17.63 -13.87
CA GLN A 33 23.62 18.62 -14.73
C GLN A 33 24.45 17.89 -15.78
N ASP A 34 24.37 18.37 -17.01
CA ASP A 34 25.24 17.92 -18.09
C ASP A 34 26.64 18.57 -18.01
N GLU A 35 27.49 18.25 -18.96
CA GLU A 35 28.84 18.79 -19.05
C GLU A 35 28.87 20.31 -19.34
N ASN A 36 27.74 20.91 -19.71
CA ASN A 36 27.58 22.35 -19.94
C ASN A 36 26.92 23.07 -18.79
N ASN A 37 26.78 22.40 -17.62
CA ASN A 37 26.05 22.90 -16.44
C ASN A 37 24.56 23.18 -16.67
N VAL A 38 23.97 22.62 -17.70
CA VAL A 38 22.53 22.72 -17.93
C VAL A 38 21.82 21.76 -16.98
N ALA A 39 21.00 22.31 -16.09
CA ALA A 39 20.21 21.53 -15.16
C ALA A 39 18.96 20.94 -15.82
N PHE A 40 18.73 19.65 -15.66
CA PHE A 40 17.54 18.97 -16.15
C PHE A 40 16.98 18.03 -15.10
N LEU A 41 15.66 17.85 -15.14
CA LEU A 41 14.95 16.96 -14.23
C LEU A 41 15.03 15.53 -14.76
N VAL A 42 15.63 14.65 -13.97
CA VAL A 42 15.69 13.21 -14.29
C VAL A 42 14.70 12.50 -13.40
N LYS A 43 13.80 11.74 -14.01
CA LYS A 43 12.94 10.83 -13.25
C LYS A 43 13.83 9.80 -12.52
N ALA A 44 13.64 9.64 -11.22
CA ALA A 44 14.30 8.58 -10.48
C ALA A 44 13.97 7.21 -11.12
N PRO A 45 14.92 6.27 -11.15
CA PRO A 45 14.61 4.91 -11.57
C PRO A 45 13.47 4.34 -10.71
N ASP A 46 12.71 3.43 -11.29
CA ASP A 46 11.61 2.77 -10.59
C ASP A 46 12.16 2.07 -9.34
N ASP A 47 11.91 2.66 -8.20
CA ASP A 47 12.24 2.11 -6.88
C ASP A 47 11.22 1.05 -6.45
N GLU A 48 11.48 0.33 -5.38
CA GLU A 48 10.58 -0.72 -4.90
C GLU A 48 9.16 -0.19 -4.58
N PRO A 49 8.96 0.99 -3.97
CA PRO A 49 7.63 1.58 -3.81
C PRO A 49 6.89 1.80 -5.14
N SER A 50 7.58 2.27 -6.18
CA SER A 50 6.96 2.45 -7.50
C SER A 50 6.51 1.15 -8.12
N LYS A 51 7.32 0.10 -8.01
CA LYS A 51 6.98 -1.25 -8.49
C LYS A 51 5.78 -1.82 -7.73
N MET A 52 5.75 -1.67 -6.42
CA MET A 52 4.62 -2.09 -5.58
C MET A 52 3.34 -1.34 -5.95
N GLN A 53 3.39 -0.02 -6.12
CA GLN A 53 2.22 0.77 -6.57
C GLN A 53 1.70 0.33 -7.93
N ALA A 54 2.59 0.03 -8.89
CA ALA A 54 2.18 -0.46 -10.20
C ALA A 54 1.47 -1.82 -10.11
N LYS A 55 1.98 -2.74 -9.27
CA LYS A 55 1.33 -4.04 -9.01
C LYS A 55 -0.05 -3.85 -8.37
N ILE A 56 -0.17 -3.02 -7.34
CA ILE A 56 -1.44 -2.73 -6.66
C ILE A 56 -2.45 -2.14 -7.66
N LYS A 57 -2.04 -1.18 -8.48
CA LYS A 57 -2.88 -0.60 -9.51
C LYS A 57 -3.39 -1.65 -10.50
N ALA A 58 -2.52 -2.57 -10.93
CA ALA A 58 -2.90 -3.66 -11.83
C ALA A 58 -3.88 -4.65 -11.19
N ILE A 59 -3.78 -4.92 -9.89
CA ILE A 59 -4.73 -5.76 -9.15
C ILE A 59 -6.08 -5.04 -9.06
N LYS A 60 -6.10 -3.79 -8.57
CA LYS A 60 -7.33 -3.00 -8.41
C LYS A 60 -8.08 -2.80 -9.73
N ALA A 61 -7.38 -2.67 -10.85
CA ALA A 61 -8.01 -2.53 -12.16
C ALA A 61 -8.82 -3.77 -12.61
N LYS A 62 -8.58 -4.92 -11.98
CA LYS A 62 -9.30 -6.18 -12.24
C LYS A 62 -10.42 -6.43 -11.23
N GLU A 63 -10.53 -5.63 -10.20
CA GLU A 63 -11.61 -5.75 -9.23
C GLU A 63 -12.90 -5.20 -9.81
N ASN A 64 -13.96 -6.00 -9.72
CA ASN A 64 -15.32 -5.61 -10.09
C ASN A 64 -16.19 -5.63 -8.83
N VAL A 65 -15.89 -4.72 -7.90
CA VAL A 65 -16.60 -4.60 -6.63
C VAL A 65 -17.06 -3.15 -6.41
N ALA A 66 -18.20 -3.00 -5.77
CA ALA A 66 -18.63 -1.68 -5.34
C ALA A 66 -17.63 -1.11 -4.32
N PRO A 67 -17.35 0.20 -4.33
CA PRO A 67 -16.52 0.84 -3.31
C PRO A 67 -17.01 0.51 -1.90
N TYR A 68 -16.09 0.26 -0.97
CA TYR A 68 -16.45 -0.08 0.42
C TYR A 68 -17.35 0.96 1.09
N SER A 69 -17.27 2.23 0.67
CA SER A 69 -18.13 3.30 1.15
C SER A 69 -19.62 3.08 0.88
N GLN A 70 -19.96 2.16 -0.02
CA GLN A 70 -21.34 1.80 -0.37
C GLN A 70 -21.83 0.55 0.37
N VAL A 71 -20.98 -0.08 1.19
CA VAL A 71 -21.36 -1.28 1.95
C VAL A 71 -22.16 -0.87 3.18
N PRO A 72 -23.42 -1.30 3.33
CA PRO A 72 -24.25 -0.88 4.44
C PRO A 72 -23.81 -1.53 5.75
N LEU A 73 -23.76 -0.75 6.83
CA LEU A 73 -23.62 -1.24 8.19
C LEU A 73 -25.01 -1.58 8.73
N LEU A 74 -25.34 -2.86 8.78
CA LEU A 74 -26.62 -3.33 9.29
C LEU A 74 -26.47 -3.79 10.75
N PRO A 75 -27.28 -3.31 11.70
CA PRO A 75 -27.28 -3.81 13.07
C PRO A 75 -27.59 -5.32 13.10
N GLY A 76 -26.85 -6.07 13.94
CA GLY A 76 -27.02 -7.52 14.05
C GLY A 76 -26.31 -8.34 12.96
N THR A 77 -25.42 -7.72 12.20
CA THR A 77 -24.55 -8.43 11.26
C THR A 77 -23.47 -9.21 12.01
N GLU A 78 -23.33 -10.51 11.72
CA GLU A 78 -22.20 -11.31 12.14
C GLU A 78 -20.96 -10.83 11.39
N ARG A 79 -19.86 -10.58 12.11
CA ARG A 79 -18.63 -10.05 11.49
C ARG A 79 -17.92 -11.11 10.66
N PRO A 80 -17.21 -10.70 9.61
CA PRO A 80 -16.36 -11.63 8.89
C PRO A 80 -15.22 -12.11 9.78
N SER A 81 -14.75 -13.33 9.59
CA SER A 81 -13.64 -13.90 10.36
C SER A 81 -12.62 -14.56 9.44
N PHE A 82 -11.36 -14.57 9.89
CA PHE A 82 -10.26 -15.27 9.25
C PHE A 82 -9.64 -16.22 10.28
N GLY A 83 -9.55 -17.50 9.94
CA GLY A 83 -9.09 -18.51 10.90
C GLY A 83 -9.95 -18.52 12.16
N GLN A 84 -9.30 -18.69 13.30
CA GLN A 84 -9.96 -18.74 14.62
C GLN A 84 -9.88 -17.37 15.34
N SER A 85 -8.97 -16.49 14.91
CA SER A 85 -8.72 -15.23 15.60
C SER A 85 -8.26 -14.12 14.64
N LYS A 86 -8.35 -12.89 15.12
CA LYS A 86 -7.73 -11.73 14.44
C LYS A 86 -6.21 -11.91 14.28
N GLN A 87 -5.57 -12.59 15.23
CA GLN A 87 -4.13 -12.81 15.22
C GLN A 87 -3.72 -13.72 14.06
N ASP A 88 -4.51 -14.73 13.71
CA ASP A 88 -4.24 -15.61 12.58
C ASP A 88 -4.11 -14.82 11.27
N PHE A 89 -4.95 -13.79 11.08
CA PHE A 89 -4.84 -12.91 9.92
C PHE A 89 -3.57 -12.05 9.97
N ILE A 90 -3.26 -11.46 11.12
CA ILE A 90 -2.06 -10.66 11.31
C ILE A 90 -0.81 -11.48 11.00
N ASP A 91 -0.73 -12.70 11.52
CA ASP A 91 0.40 -13.61 11.31
C ASP A 91 0.52 -14.04 9.84
N ALA A 92 -0.61 -14.32 9.21
CA ALA A 92 -0.66 -14.68 7.79
C ALA A 92 -0.21 -13.52 6.87
N VAL A 93 -0.56 -12.28 7.21
CA VAL A 93 -0.09 -11.09 6.50
C VAL A 93 1.41 -10.88 6.72
N ASN A 94 1.86 -10.92 7.98
CA ASN A 94 3.28 -10.74 8.34
C ASN A 94 4.20 -11.75 7.65
N ALA A 95 3.75 -12.98 7.50
CA ALA A 95 4.49 -14.04 6.79
C ALA A 95 4.65 -13.76 5.28
N ARG A 96 3.86 -12.85 4.70
CA ARG A 96 3.86 -12.51 3.27
C ARG A 96 4.47 -11.15 2.96
N ILE A 97 4.71 -10.33 3.97
CA ILE A 97 5.37 -9.03 3.77
C ILE A 97 6.81 -9.27 3.31
N ASP A 98 7.14 -8.77 2.13
CA ASP A 98 8.53 -8.69 1.67
C ASP A 98 9.27 -7.59 2.43
N LYS A 99 9.89 -7.97 3.53
CA LYS A 99 10.63 -7.04 4.40
C LYS A 99 11.85 -6.42 3.71
N SER A 100 12.39 -7.05 2.67
CA SER A 100 13.51 -6.51 1.92
C SER A 100 13.13 -5.27 1.09
N ALA A 101 11.85 -5.13 0.76
CA ALA A 101 11.27 -3.99 0.05
C ALA A 101 10.80 -2.87 0.98
N VAL A 102 10.91 -3.07 2.31
CA VAL A 102 10.45 -2.12 3.33
C VAL A 102 11.65 -1.42 3.98
N THR A 103 11.59 -0.11 4.07
CA THR A 103 12.60 0.69 4.78
C THR A 103 12.22 0.87 6.23
N GLY A 104 13.21 0.89 7.14
CA GLY A 104 12.98 1.12 8.57
C GLY A 104 13.49 -0.03 9.43
N SER A 105 13.19 0.03 10.72
CA SER A 105 13.58 -0.98 11.72
C SER A 105 12.63 -0.97 12.90
N GLY A 106 12.63 -2.05 13.69
CA GLY A 106 11.81 -2.23 14.88
C GLY A 106 10.33 -2.41 14.56
N THR A 107 9.49 -2.39 15.59
CA THR A 107 8.05 -2.59 15.42
C THR A 107 7.40 -1.35 14.81
N GLN A 108 6.80 -1.51 13.64
CA GLN A 108 6.03 -0.48 12.96
C GLN A 108 4.59 -0.91 12.79
N TYR A 109 3.70 0.05 12.54
CA TYR A 109 2.27 -0.20 12.44
C TYR A 109 1.74 0.33 11.12
N THR A 110 0.86 -0.45 10.47
CA THR A 110 0.04 0.01 9.37
C THR A 110 -1.44 -0.21 9.70
N HIS A 111 -2.26 0.80 9.42
CA HIS A 111 -3.71 0.69 9.52
C HIS A 111 -4.26 0.26 8.17
N VAL A 112 -5.00 -0.84 8.14
CA VAL A 112 -5.57 -1.40 6.91
C VAL A 112 -7.08 -1.38 6.95
N SER A 113 -7.65 -1.14 5.78
CA SER A 113 -9.08 -1.24 5.51
C SER A 113 -9.27 -2.02 4.22
N PHE A 114 -10.18 -2.98 4.21
CA PHE A 114 -10.47 -3.76 3.01
C PHE A 114 -11.89 -4.32 3.05
N LEU A 115 -12.40 -4.66 1.88
CA LEU A 115 -13.69 -5.29 1.71
C LEU A 115 -13.53 -6.81 1.72
N VAL A 116 -14.35 -7.50 2.51
CA VAL A 116 -14.59 -8.93 2.41
C VAL A 116 -15.90 -9.11 1.64
N THR A 117 -15.85 -9.73 0.48
CA THR A 117 -17.02 -9.97 -0.36
C THR A 117 -17.94 -11.05 0.21
N GLU A 118 -19.13 -11.23 -0.35
CA GLU A 118 -20.07 -12.30 0.03
C GLU A 118 -19.50 -13.71 -0.17
N THR A 119 -18.44 -13.84 -0.97
CA THR A 119 -17.74 -15.11 -1.22
C THR A 119 -16.48 -15.28 -0.36
N GLY A 120 -16.20 -14.34 0.55
CA GLY A 120 -15.01 -14.37 1.41
C GLY A 120 -13.72 -13.91 0.74
N LYS A 121 -13.78 -13.33 -0.47
CA LYS A 121 -12.63 -12.74 -1.15
C LYS A 121 -12.32 -11.36 -0.58
N ILE A 122 -11.03 -11.02 -0.58
CA ILE A 122 -10.55 -9.69 -0.21
C ILE A 122 -10.52 -8.80 -1.45
N SER A 123 -10.93 -7.55 -1.30
CA SER A 123 -10.87 -6.52 -2.34
C SER A 123 -10.79 -5.12 -1.76
N ASP A 124 -10.54 -4.13 -2.61
CA ASP A 124 -10.42 -2.70 -2.26
C ASP A 124 -9.54 -2.45 -1.03
N VAL A 125 -8.33 -3.05 -1.01
CA VAL A 125 -7.40 -2.91 0.11
C VAL A 125 -6.77 -1.53 0.10
N ILE A 126 -6.81 -0.88 1.26
CA ILE A 126 -6.17 0.40 1.55
C ILE A 126 -5.31 0.23 2.79
N ALA A 127 -4.14 0.84 2.79
CA ALA A 127 -3.27 0.90 3.96
C ALA A 127 -2.77 2.32 4.17
N SER A 128 -2.59 2.70 5.43
CA SER A 128 -2.09 4.01 5.83
C SER A 128 -1.23 3.89 7.09
N GLY A 129 -0.22 4.73 7.19
CA GLY A 129 0.75 4.77 8.29
C GLY A 129 1.92 5.65 7.90
N ASN A 130 2.87 5.81 8.82
CA ASN A 130 4.03 6.70 8.62
C ASN A 130 5.08 6.14 7.64
N ASN A 131 5.00 4.86 7.30
CA ASN A 131 5.94 4.17 6.42
C ASN A 131 5.25 3.75 5.12
N GLU A 132 5.50 4.49 4.03
CA GLU A 132 4.87 4.23 2.73
C GLU A 132 5.25 2.84 2.18
N SER A 133 6.53 2.43 2.28
CA SER A 133 6.97 1.13 1.78
C SER A 133 6.29 -0.02 2.54
N LEU A 134 6.11 0.12 3.86
CA LEU A 134 5.37 -0.85 4.67
C LEU A 134 3.90 -0.91 4.28
N ASN A 135 3.26 0.25 4.09
CA ASN A 135 1.85 0.30 3.68
C ASN A 135 1.64 -0.44 2.34
N LEU A 136 2.50 -0.19 1.35
CA LEU A 136 2.44 -0.84 0.04
C LEU A 136 2.70 -2.35 0.12
N ALA A 137 3.73 -2.76 0.87
CA ALA A 137 4.04 -4.18 1.08
C ALA A 137 2.89 -4.91 1.79
N THR A 138 2.25 -4.26 2.78
CA THR A 138 1.09 -4.81 3.47
C THR A 138 -0.12 -4.97 2.55
N ILE A 139 -0.40 -4.00 1.68
CA ILE A 139 -1.47 -4.14 0.67
C ILE A 139 -1.23 -5.37 -0.21
N LEU A 140 -0.01 -5.53 -0.72
CA LEU A 140 0.34 -6.68 -1.56
C LEU A 140 0.23 -7.99 -0.81
N ALA A 141 0.70 -8.06 0.44
CA ALA A 141 0.58 -9.24 1.29
C ALA A 141 -0.88 -9.64 1.55
N ILE A 142 -1.77 -8.66 1.75
CA ILE A 142 -3.21 -8.90 1.92
C ILE A 142 -3.83 -9.41 0.61
N TYR A 143 -3.47 -8.85 -0.54
CA TYR A 143 -3.95 -9.34 -1.83
C TYR A 143 -3.44 -10.74 -2.16
N ASP A 144 -2.24 -11.09 -1.71
CA ASP A 144 -1.68 -12.44 -1.89
C ASP A 144 -2.44 -13.49 -1.07
N LEU A 145 -2.98 -13.11 0.08
CA LEU A 145 -3.88 -13.97 0.86
C LEU A 145 -5.17 -14.31 0.12
N ASN A 146 -5.73 -13.35 -0.61
CA ASN A 146 -6.90 -13.39 -1.52
C ASN A 146 -8.14 -14.20 -1.08
N GLN A 147 -8.01 -15.15 -0.17
CA GLN A 147 -9.06 -16.06 0.30
C GLN A 147 -8.86 -16.39 1.78
N GLY A 148 -9.88 -16.95 2.39
CA GLY A 148 -9.80 -17.47 3.76
C GLY A 148 -10.70 -16.76 4.75
N PHE A 149 -11.39 -15.70 4.34
CA PHE A 149 -12.43 -15.11 5.18
C PHE A 149 -13.73 -15.91 5.07
N VAL A 150 -14.33 -16.14 6.23
CA VAL A 150 -15.77 -16.42 6.32
C VAL A 150 -16.46 -15.07 6.16
N PRO A 151 -17.35 -14.89 5.18
CA PRO A 151 -18.00 -13.61 4.96
C PRO A 151 -18.93 -13.23 6.13
N ALA A 152 -19.19 -11.96 6.26
CA ALA A 152 -20.21 -11.46 7.18
C ALA A 152 -21.57 -12.07 6.86
N LYS A 153 -22.44 -12.19 7.88
CA LYS A 153 -23.80 -12.67 7.68
C LYS A 153 -24.83 -11.72 8.30
N TYR A 154 -25.89 -11.51 7.56
CA TYR A 154 -27.08 -10.83 8.06
C TYR A 154 -28.32 -11.70 7.82
N LYS A 155 -29.02 -12.04 8.88
CA LYS A 155 -30.20 -12.95 8.84
C LYS A 155 -29.90 -14.27 8.09
N GLY A 156 -28.71 -14.84 8.34
CA GLY A 156 -28.27 -16.09 7.74
C GLY A 156 -27.76 -16.01 6.30
N LYS A 157 -27.78 -14.83 5.65
CA LYS A 157 -27.28 -14.63 4.28
C LYS A 157 -25.90 -13.99 4.32
N ASN A 158 -24.99 -14.49 3.51
CA ASN A 158 -23.68 -13.87 3.31
C ASN A 158 -23.85 -12.46 2.76
N MET A 159 -22.98 -11.54 3.22
CA MET A 159 -22.93 -10.19 2.72
C MET A 159 -21.51 -9.66 2.69
N ALA A 160 -21.27 -8.68 1.84
CA ALA A 160 -20.02 -7.94 1.84
C ALA A 160 -19.90 -7.09 3.11
N SER A 161 -18.70 -6.95 3.63
CA SER A 161 -18.44 -6.12 4.81
C SER A 161 -17.03 -5.54 4.80
N VAL A 162 -16.87 -4.41 5.46
CA VAL A 162 -15.58 -3.75 5.60
C VAL A 162 -14.88 -4.21 6.87
N VAL A 163 -13.60 -4.49 6.77
CA VAL A 163 -12.71 -4.82 7.88
C VAL A 163 -11.71 -3.68 8.06
N HIS A 164 -11.52 -3.26 9.31
CA HIS A 164 -10.52 -2.28 9.71
C HIS A 164 -9.65 -2.88 10.81
N MET A 165 -8.33 -2.75 10.68
CA MET A 165 -7.42 -3.19 11.74
C MET A 165 -6.04 -2.53 11.64
N ASN A 166 -5.32 -2.57 12.77
CA ASN A 166 -3.91 -2.25 12.82
C ASN A 166 -3.10 -3.56 12.73
N ILE A 167 -2.07 -3.55 11.90
CA ILE A 167 -1.13 -4.66 11.73
C ILE A 167 0.22 -4.19 12.25
N PRO A 168 0.72 -4.75 13.35
CA PRO A 168 2.09 -4.60 13.80
C PRO A 168 3.01 -5.44 12.91
N VAL A 169 4.14 -4.86 12.51
CA VAL A 169 5.17 -5.53 11.71
C VAL A 169 6.52 -5.28 12.33
N GLU A 170 7.26 -6.33 12.61
CA GLU A 170 8.66 -6.26 13.06
C GLU A 170 9.57 -6.28 11.84
N LEU A 171 10.39 -5.20 11.69
CA LEU A 171 11.31 -5.00 10.58
C LEU A 171 12.75 -5.27 10.96
#